data_1b42635487bd14c3e2d817eff66f93b8
#
_entry.id   1b42635487bd14c3e2d817eff66f93b8
#
_cell.length_a   1.000
_cell.length_b   1.000
_cell.length_c   1.000
_cell.angle_alpha   90.00
_cell.angle_beta   90.00
_cell.angle_gamma   90.00
#
_symmetry.space_group_name_H-M   'P 1'
#
loop_
_entity.id
_entity.type
_entity.pdbx_description
1 polymer ?
#
loop_
_entity_poly.entity_id
_entity_poly.type
_entity_poly.pdbx_seq_one_letter_code
_entity_poly.pdbx_strand_id
1 'polypeptide(L)'
;MEYIEISAKTVNDAITEACQKLGVTSDKLEYEILEEGSSGFLGIGAKPAKIKACAKASIEDNAKKFLKEVFEAMDLTVVVTVKYDEENRSMEIDLSGDEMGVLIGKRGQTLDSLQYLVSLVVNKESEDYIRVKVDTEDYRQRRKDTLENLAKNIAYKVKRTKRPVSLEPMNPYERRIIHSALQNDKYVTTHSEGEEPFRRVVVTLKR
;
A
#
# COMPACT_ATOMS: atom_id res chain seq x y z
N MET A 1 -20.01 -7.05 0.00
CA MET A 1 -19.94 -8.42 0.58
C MET A 1 -21.27 -9.10 0.29
N GLU A 2 -21.22 -10.32 -0.22
CA GLU A 2 -22.43 -11.10 -0.49
C GLU A 2 -22.74 -11.91 0.76
N TYR A 3 -23.89 -11.63 1.39
CA TYR A 3 -24.35 -12.36 2.57
C TYR A 3 -25.19 -13.55 2.15
N ILE A 4 -25.00 -14.67 2.83
CA ILE A 4 -25.85 -15.85 2.68
C ILE A 4 -26.58 -16.13 3.98
N GLU A 5 -27.83 -16.56 3.90
CA GLU A 5 -28.58 -17.06 5.05
C GLU A 5 -28.55 -18.59 5.07
N ILE A 6 -28.21 -19.15 6.21
CA ILE A 6 -28.13 -20.60 6.43
C ILE A 6 -29.01 -20.96 7.60
N SER A 7 -29.80 -22.03 7.42
CA SER A 7 -30.62 -22.63 8.48
C SER A 7 -30.19 -24.06 8.70
N ALA A 8 -29.86 -24.41 9.95
CA ALA A 8 -29.42 -25.77 10.35
C ALA A 8 -30.00 -26.14 11.71
N LYS A 9 -29.71 -27.35 12.20
CA LYS A 9 -30.23 -27.81 13.51
C LYS A 9 -29.65 -27.00 14.67
N THR A 10 -28.37 -26.64 14.59
CA THR A 10 -27.68 -25.84 15.58
C THR A 10 -26.93 -24.70 14.90
N VAL A 11 -26.53 -23.69 15.68
CA VAL A 11 -25.69 -22.59 15.18
C VAL A 11 -24.37 -23.11 14.64
N ASN A 12 -23.75 -24.11 15.30
CA ASN A 12 -22.49 -24.69 14.85
C ASN A 12 -22.64 -25.43 13.50
N ASP A 13 -23.75 -26.14 13.29
CA ASP A 13 -24.03 -26.78 11.99
C ASP A 13 -24.20 -25.72 10.90
N ALA A 14 -24.89 -24.60 11.21
CA ALA A 14 -25.09 -23.50 10.30
C ALA A 14 -23.76 -22.81 9.93
N ILE A 15 -22.83 -22.61 10.90
CA ILE A 15 -21.48 -22.09 10.66
C ILE A 15 -20.71 -23.05 9.74
N THR A 16 -20.74 -24.36 10.02
CA THR A 16 -20.05 -25.36 9.21
C THR A 16 -20.55 -25.36 7.76
N GLU A 17 -21.87 -25.28 7.58
CA GLU A 17 -22.48 -25.23 6.23
C GLU A 17 -22.14 -23.90 5.52
N ALA A 18 -22.12 -22.79 6.25
CA ALA A 18 -21.69 -21.48 5.71
C ALA A 18 -20.25 -21.52 5.24
N CYS A 19 -19.33 -22.08 6.05
CA CYS A 19 -17.93 -22.28 5.67
C CYS A 19 -17.77 -23.10 4.39
N GLN A 20 -18.52 -24.20 4.26
CA GLN A 20 -18.51 -25.03 3.08
C GLN A 20 -19.03 -24.30 1.83
N LYS A 21 -20.14 -23.57 1.96
CA LYS A 21 -20.75 -22.81 0.84
C LYS A 21 -19.87 -21.64 0.37
N LEU A 22 -19.23 -20.96 1.31
CA LEU A 22 -18.37 -19.80 1.02
C LEU A 22 -16.92 -20.20 0.71
N GLY A 23 -16.54 -21.47 0.92
CA GLY A 23 -15.19 -21.98 0.68
C GLY A 23 -14.14 -21.37 1.62
N VAL A 24 -14.55 -21.02 2.85
CA VAL A 24 -13.68 -20.36 3.84
C VAL A 24 -13.61 -21.17 5.13
N THR A 25 -12.56 -20.96 5.92
CA THR A 25 -12.42 -21.51 7.27
C THR A 25 -13.22 -20.66 8.28
N SER A 26 -13.52 -21.21 9.46
CA SER A 26 -14.36 -20.54 10.45
C SER A 26 -13.78 -19.23 10.99
N ASP A 27 -12.46 -19.07 11.00
CA ASP A 27 -11.74 -17.85 11.37
C ASP A 27 -11.91 -16.72 10.33
N LYS A 28 -12.15 -17.11 9.05
CA LYS A 28 -12.44 -16.20 7.94
C LYS A 28 -13.94 -16.02 7.65
N LEU A 29 -14.81 -16.50 8.53
CA LEU A 29 -16.25 -16.30 8.46
C LEU A 29 -16.68 -15.17 9.39
N GLU A 30 -17.44 -14.22 8.87
CA GLU A 30 -18.20 -13.24 9.65
C GLU A 30 -19.66 -13.67 9.63
N TYR A 31 -20.31 -13.76 10.80
CA TYR A 31 -21.70 -14.16 10.88
C TYR A 31 -22.47 -13.44 11.99
N GLU A 32 -23.76 -13.32 11.78
CA GLU A 32 -24.75 -12.81 12.73
C GLU A 32 -25.79 -13.91 12.98
N ILE A 33 -26.11 -14.18 14.24
CA ILE A 33 -27.14 -15.16 14.61
C ILE A 33 -28.50 -14.47 14.54
N LEU A 34 -29.35 -14.90 13.59
CA LEU A 34 -30.69 -14.41 13.43
C LEU A 34 -31.66 -15.16 14.37
N GLU A 35 -31.48 -16.49 14.50
CA GLU A 35 -32.26 -17.37 15.37
C GLU A 35 -31.34 -18.44 15.97
N GLU A 36 -31.34 -18.59 17.31
CA GLU A 36 -30.49 -19.58 18.00
C GLU A 36 -30.94 -21.03 17.81
N GLY A 37 -32.18 -21.23 17.40
CA GLY A 37 -32.76 -22.55 17.31
C GLY A 37 -33.11 -23.15 18.68
N SER A 38 -33.95 -24.19 18.69
CA SER A 38 -34.26 -24.96 19.90
C SER A 38 -34.49 -26.43 19.57
N SER A 39 -34.02 -27.31 20.42
CA SER A 39 -34.18 -28.77 20.23
C SER A 39 -35.62 -29.27 20.53
N GLY A 40 -36.49 -28.42 21.05
CA GLY A 40 -37.84 -28.81 21.47
C GLY A 40 -37.85 -29.84 22.61
N PHE A 41 -39.01 -30.13 23.16
CA PHE A 41 -39.19 -31.21 24.13
C PHE A 41 -39.60 -32.50 23.41
N LEU A 42 -38.80 -33.56 23.47
CA LEU A 42 -39.02 -34.84 22.75
C LEU A 42 -39.20 -34.68 21.20
N GLY A 43 -38.54 -33.66 20.60
CA GLY A 43 -38.64 -33.42 19.17
C GLY A 43 -39.87 -32.62 18.72
N ILE A 44 -40.79 -32.27 19.62
CA ILE A 44 -41.95 -31.46 19.33
C ILE A 44 -41.62 -29.98 19.59
N GLY A 45 -41.77 -29.12 18.55
CA GLY A 45 -41.50 -27.69 18.63
C GLY A 45 -40.02 -27.30 18.38
N ALA A 46 -39.20 -28.17 17.81
CA ALA A 46 -37.85 -27.85 17.40
C ALA A 46 -37.87 -26.71 16.36
N LYS A 47 -37.07 -25.66 16.60
CA LYS A 47 -36.85 -24.58 15.63
C LYS A 47 -35.43 -24.63 15.15
N PRO A 48 -35.18 -24.50 13.84
CA PRO A 48 -33.82 -24.45 13.31
C PRO A 48 -33.10 -23.17 13.77
N ALA A 49 -31.78 -23.26 13.94
CA ALA A 49 -30.93 -22.10 14.05
C ALA A 49 -30.78 -21.43 12.67
N LYS A 50 -30.69 -20.11 12.64
CA LYS A 50 -30.52 -19.32 11.43
C LYS A 50 -29.41 -18.29 11.60
N ILE A 51 -28.46 -18.30 10.69
CA ILE A 51 -27.37 -17.32 10.67
C ILE A 51 -27.35 -16.59 9.34
N LYS A 52 -26.89 -15.35 9.36
CA LYS A 52 -26.51 -14.58 8.18
C LYS A 52 -24.98 -14.49 8.18
N ALA A 53 -24.34 -14.99 7.12
CA ALA A 53 -22.89 -15.13 7.08
C ALA A 53 -22.30 -14.58 5.78
N CYS A 54 -21.07 -14.09 5.85
CA CYS A 54 -20.25 -13.73 4.69
C CYS A 54 -18.78 -14.09 4.95
N ALA A 55 -17.99 -14.21 3.89
CA ALA A 55 -16.55 -14.30 4.04
C ALA A 55 -15.99 -12.95 4.52
N LYS A 56 -15.10 -12.96 5.52
CA LYS A 56 -14.32 -11.79 5.89
C LYS A 56 -13.53 -11.31 4.67
N ALA A 57 -13.52 -10.00 4.45
CA ALA A 57 -12.67 -9.44 3.41
C ALA A 57 -11.20 -9.74 3.72
N SER A 58 -10.46 -10.19 2.71
CA SER A 58 -9.02 -10.35 2.86
C SER A 58 -8.35 -8.97 3.01
N ILE A 59 -7.14 -8.96 3.54
CA ILE A 59 -6.34 -7.73 3.66
C ILE A 59 -6.13 -7.10 2.26
N GLU A 60 -5.95 -7.94 1.24
CA GLU A 60 -5.85 -7.52 -0.16
C GLU A 60 -7.14 -6.89 -0.68
N ASP A 61 -8.30 -7.46 -0.32
CA ASP A 61 -9.60 -6.92 -0.72
C ASP A 61 -9.87 -5.56 -0.05
N ASN A 62 -9.46 -5.41 1.20
CA ASN A 62 -9.55 -4.13 1.92
C ASN A 62 -8.68 -3.06 1.24
N ALA A 63 -7.44 -3.41 0.86
CA ALA A 63 -6.55 -2.50 0.13
C ALA A 63 -7.13 -2.12 -1.24
N LYS A 64 -7.62 -3.10 -2.02
CA LYS A 64 -8.24 -2.87 -3.33
C LYS A 64 -9.49 -2.00 -3.22
N LYS A 65 -10.35 -2.29 -2.25
CA LYS A 65 -11.60 -1.53 -2.01
C LYS A 65 -11.28 -0.08 -1.70
N PHE A 66 -10.36 0.16 -0.75
CA PHE A 66 -9.95 1.52 -0.39
C PHE A 66 -9.40 2.29 -1.59
N LEU A 67 -8.47 1.69 -2.35
CA LEU A 67 -7.90 2.33 -3.53
C LEU A 67 -8.95 2.63 -4.59
N LYS A 68 -9.87 1.69 -4.83
CA LYS A 68 -10.97 1.88 -5.78
C LYS A 68 -11.84 3.07 -5.39
N GLU A 69 -12.25 3.18 -4.13
CA GLU A 69 -13.04 4.31 -3.62
C GLU A 69 -12.30 5.65 -3.77
N VAL A 70 -10.98 5.67 -3.51
CA VAL A 70 -10.14 6.87 -3.71
C VAL A 70 -10.08 7.26 -5.20
N PHE A 71 -9.84 6.30 -6.10
CA PHE A 71 -9.72 6.60 -7.52
C PHE A 71 -11.06 7.00 -8.14
N GLU A 72 -12.17 6.38 -7.72
CA GLU A 72 -13.53 6.81 -8.11
C GLU A 72 -13.82 8.26 -7.66
N ALA A 73 -13.41 8.63 -6.45
CA ALA A 73 -13.56 10.01 -5.95
C ALA A 73 -12.66 11.03 -6.69
N MET A 74 -11.57 10.56 -7.30
CA MET A 74 -10.67 11.38 -8.13
C MET A 74 -11.06 11.37 -9.62
N ASP A 75 -12.13 10.66 -10.01
CA ASP A 75 -12.56 10.44 -11.40
C ASP A 75 -11.47 9.79 -12.29
N LEU A 76 -10.72 8.85 -11.71
CA LEU A 76 -9.63 8.15 -12.37
C LEU A 76 -9.97 6.67 -12.60
N THR A 77 -9.67 6.19 -13.81
CA THR A 77 -9.77 4.75 -14.13
C THR A 77 -8.40 4.10 -13.93
N VAL A 78 -8.27 3.31 -12.86
CA VAL A 78 -7.01 2.67 -12.44
C VAL A 78 -7.20 1.18 -12.25
N VAL A 79 -6.31 0.39 -12.83
CA VAL A 79 -6.22 -1.05 -12.55
C VAL A 79 -5.28 -1.23 -11.35
N VAL A 80 -5.79 -1.90 -10.32
CA VAL A 80 -5.06 -2.16 -9.06
C VAL A 80 -4.70 -3.64 -8.99
N THR A 81 -3.42 -3.95 -9.06
CA THR A 81 -2.88 -5.29 -8.86
C THR A 81 -2.24 -5.37 -7.47
N VAL A 82 -2.70 -6.32 -6.64
CA VAL A 82 -2.17 -6.52 -5.28
C VAL A 82 -1.55 -7.91 -5.20
N LYS A 83 -0.35 -7.98 -4.64
CA LYS A 83 0.36 -9.21 -4.30
C LYS A 83 0.74 -9.15 -2.83
N TYR A 84 0.24 -10.09 -2.04
CA TYR A 84 0.57 -10.22 -0.63
C TYR A 84 1.47 -11.44 -0.43
N ASP A 85 2.60 -11.22 0.21
CA ASP A 85 3.54 -12.25 0.66
C ASP A 85 3.39 -12.38 2.18
N GLU A 86 2.74 -13.46 2.60
CA GLU A 86 2.45 -13.73 4.00
C GLU A 86 3.72 -14.06 4.78
N GLU A 87 4.68 -14.76 4.17
CA GLU A 87 5.94 -15.13 4.83
C GLU A 87 6.80 -13.91 5.17
N ASN A 88 6.89 -12.96 4.24
CA ASN A 88 7.68 -11.73 4.41
C ASN A 88 6.86 -10.56 4.96
N ARG A 89 5.56 -10.76 5.20
CA ARG A 89 4.60 -9.73 5.63
C ARG A 89 4.74 -8.47 4.78
N SER A 90 4.74 -8.65 3.48
CA SER A 90 4.89 -7.57 2.53
C SER A 90 3.78 -7.59 1.48
N MET A 91 3.24 -6.41 1.19
CA MET A 91 2.21 -6.21 0.18
C MET A 91 2.75 -5.28 -0.90
N GLU A 92 2.81 -5.77 -2.12
CA GLU A 92 3.15 -4.99 -3.31
C GLU A 92 1.89 -4.66 -4.07
N ILE A 93 1.69 -3.37 -4.35
CA ILE A 93 0.56 -2.83 -5.08
C ILE A 93 1.09 -2.11 -6.30
N ASP A 94 0.70 -2.58 -7.49
CA ASP A 94 1.01 -1.95 -8.76
C ASP A 94 -0.25 -1.29 -9.34
N LEU A 95 -0.09 -0.03 -9.75
CA LEU A 95 -1.15 0.80 -10.32
C LEU A 95 -0.88 1.02 -11.79
N SER A 96 -1.89 0.81 -12.64
CA SER A 96 -1.77 1.05 -14.08
C SER A 96 -3.04 1.69 -14.65
N GLY A 97 -2.87 2.53 -15.68
CA GLY A 97 -3.95 3.27 -16.33
C GLY A 97 -3.41 4.44 -17.15
N ASP A 98 -4.31 5.23 -17.75
CA ASP A 98 -3.92 6.28 -18.69
C ASP A 98 -3.36 7.54 -18.02
N GLU A 99 -3.78 7.86 -16.79
CA GLU A 99 -3.44 9.11 -16.10
C GLU A 99 -2.52 8.91 -14.88
N MET A 100 -1.57 7.97 -14.96
CA MET A 100 -0.67 7.63 -13.85
C MET A 100 0.17 8.82 -13.37
N GLY A 101 0.40 9.83 -14.22
CA GLY A 101 1.08 11.07 -13.84
C GLY A 101 0.41 11.81 -12.68
N VAL A 102 -0.93 11.76 -12.58
CA VAL A 102 -1.70 12.36 -11.47
C VAL A 102 -1.41 11.62 -10.17
N LEU A 103 -1.36 10.27 -10.22
CA LEU A 103 -1.09 9.43 -9.05
C LEU A 103 0.37 9.50 -8.61
N ILE A 104 1.30 9.72 -9.52
CA ILE A 104 2.69 10.01 -9.19
C ILE A 104 2.77 11.36 -8.47
N GLY A 105 2.15 12.39 -9.06
CA GLY A 105 2.22 13.75 -8.57
C GLY A 105 3.62 14.37 -8.67
N LYS A 106 3.82 15.50 -8.02
CA LYS A 106 5.12 16.19 -8.04
C LYS A 106 6.20 15.34 -7.35
N ARG A 107 7.10 14.78 -8.12
CA ARG A 107 8.24 13.96 -7.63
C ARG A 107 7.84 12.75 -6.80
N GLY A 108 6.68 12.14 -7.09
CA GLY A 108 6.20 10.97 -6.37
C GLY A 108 5.52 11.26 -5.04
N GLN A 109 5.23 12.52 -4.70
CA GLN A 109 4.60 12.88 -3.42
C GLN A 109 3.19 12.31 -3.28
N THR A 110 2.39 12.31 -4.35
CA THR A 110 1.05 11.71 -4.32
C THR A 110 1.15 10.20 -4.12
N LEU A 111 2.06 9.55 -4.83
CA LEU A 111 2.30 8.11 -4.71
C LEU A 111 2.76 7.72 -3.28
N ASP A 112 3.62 8.52 -2.67
CA ASP A 112 4.07 8.30 -1.29
C ASP A 112 2.92 8.50 -0.29
N SER A 113 2.04 9.48 -0.52
CA SER A 113 0.84 9.72 0.30
C SER A 113 -0.16 8.58 0.17
N LEU A 114 -0.41 8.08 -1.04
CA LEU A 114 -1.26 6.90 -1.28
C LEU A 114 -0.70 5.67 -0.57
N GLN A 115 0.60 5.41 -0.68
CA GLN A 115 1.25 4.30 0.02
C GLN A 115 1.06 4.41 1.53
N TYR A 116 1.21 5.59 2.10
CA TYR A 116 1.00 5.81 3.53
C TYR A 116 -0.44 5.51 3.94
N LEU A 117 -1.44 6.02 3.21
CA LEU A 117 -2.86 5.79 3.51
C LEU A 117 -3.24 4.32 3.39
N VAL A 118 -2.81 3.65 2.31
CA VAL A 118 -3.05 2.20 2.15
C VAL A 118 -2.38 1.41 3.28
N SER A 119 -1.15 1.80 3.68
CA SER A 119 -0.47 1.16 4.81
C SER A 119 -1.27 1.27 6.11
N LEU A 120 -1.94 2.40 6.37
CA LEU A 120 -2.83 2.54 7.53
C LEU A 120 -4.05 1.62 7.44
N VAL A 121 -4.68 1.54 6.27
CA VAL A 121 -5.85 0.67 6.05
C VAL A 121 -5.51 -0.80 6.23
N VAL A 122 -4.40 -1.24 5.61
CA VAL A 122 -3.92 -2.63 5.67
C VAL A 122 -3.56 -3.04 7.09
N ASN A 123 -2.91 -2.15 7.85
CA ASN A 123 -2.44 -2.45 9.21
C ASN A 123 -3.48 -2.18 10.31
N LYS A 124 -4.68 -1.67 9.96
CA LYS A 124 -5.72 -1.35 10.97
C LYS A 124 -6.23 -2.58 11.70
N GLU A 125 -6.37 -3.69 11.00
CA GLU A 125 -6.97 -4.94 11.51
C GLU A 125 -5.94 -6.10 11.57
N SER A 126 -4.68 -5.82 11.21
CA SER A 126 -3.59 -6.79 11.26
C SER A 126 -2.95 -6.83 12.63
N GLU A 127 -2.73 -8.03 13.18
CA GLU A 127 -1.99 -8.21 14.44
C GLU A 127 -0.51 -7.84 14.29
N ASP A 128 0.05 -8.16 13.13
CA ASP A 128 1.45 -7.90 12.80
C ASP A 128 1.57 -6.84 11.70
N TYR A 129 2.64 -6.06 11.75
CA TYR A 129 2.87 -4.99 10.77
C TYR A 129 3.20 -5.54 9.39
N ILE A 130 2.40 -5.15 8.39
CA ILE A 130 2.57 -5.47 6.98
C ILE A 130 3.23 -4.29 6.28
N ARG A 131 4.37 -4.55 5.62
CA ARG A 131 5.05 -3.55 4.81
C ARG A 131 4.35 -3.38 3.46
N VAL A 132 3.75 -2.23 3.24
CA VAL A 132 3.09 -1.90 1.97
C VAL A 132 4.03 -1.12 1.07
N LYS A 133 4.11 -1.51 -0.20
CA LYS A 133 4.79 -0.79 -1.26
C LYS A 133 3.81 -0.54 -2.40
N VAL A 134 3.66 0.72 -2.80
CA VAL A 134 2.84 1.14 -3.93
C VAL A 134 3.76 1.69 -5.01
N ASP A 135 3.60 1.22 -6.24
CA ASP A 135 4.33 1.73 -7.40
C ASP A 135 3.40 1.82 -8.62
N THR A 136 3.84 2.52 -9.63
CA THR A 136 3.17 2.62 -10.93
C THR A 136 4.21 2.72 -12.03
N GLU A 137 4.14 1.82 -13.03
CA GLU A 137 5.02 1.82 -14.19
C GLU A 137 6.51 1.91 -13.84
N ASP A 138 6.95 1.25 -12.78
CA ASP A 138 8.33 1.34 -12.27
C ASP A 138 8.82 2.78 -12.01
N TYR A 139 7.92 3.68 -11.62
CA TYR A 139 8.24 5.09 -11.39
C TYR A 139 9.41 5.28 -10.42
N ARG A 140 9.43 4.52 -9.31
CA ARG A 140 10.46 4.65 -8.28
C ARG A 140 11.85 4.36 -8.84
N GLN A 141 12.00 3.35 -9.69
CA GLN A 141 13.28 3.04 -10.34
C GLN A 141 13.66 4.11 -11.36
N ARG A 142 12.74 4.50 -12.25
CA ARG A 142 12.98 5.58 -13.22
C ARG A 142 13.35 6.91 -12.55
N ARG A 143 12.72 7.23 -11.43
CA ARG A 143 13.03 8.43 -10.64
C ARG A 143 14.43 8.38 -10.03
N LYS A 144 14.82 7.23 -9.49
CA LYS A 144 16.17 6.99 -8.97
C LYS A 144 17.21 7.21 -10.06
N ASP A 145 17.05 6.60 -11.24
CA ASP A 145 17.98 6.74 -12.36
C ASP A 145 18.09 8.20 -12.82
N THR A 146 16.98 8.92 -12.85
CA THR A 146 16.96 10.36 -13.16
C THR A 146 17.76 11.17 -12.15
N LEU A 147 17.65 10.87 -10.85
CA LEU A 147 18.38 11.57 -9.79
C LEU A 147 19.88 11.24 -9.84
N GLU A 148 20.26 10.00 -10.11
CA GLU A 148 21.66 9.60 -10.30
C GLU A 148 22.30 10.31 -11.50
N ASN A 149 21.58 10.41 -12.62
CA ASN A 149 22.05 11.15 -13.80
C ASN A 149 22.14 12.66 -13.52
N LEU A 150 21.17 13.23 -12.80
CA LEU A 150 21.23 14.62 -12.35
C LEU A 150 22.47 14.86 -11.50
N ALA A 151 22.76 13.98 -10.55
CA ALA A 151 23.94 14.09 -9.70
C ALA A 151 25.24 14.15 -10.51
N LYS A 152 25.42 13.23 -11.48
CA LYS A 152 26.58 13.18 -12.38
C LYS A 152 26.73 14.47 -13.20
N ASN A 153 25.63 14.98 -13.76
CA ASN A 153 25.62 16.21 -14.55
C ASN A 153 26.00 17.44 -13.70
N ILE A 154 25.48 17.51 -12.48
CA ILE A 154 25.81 18.60 -11.56
C ILE A 154 27.27 18.51 -11.11
N ALA A 155 27.77 17.32 -10.81
CA ALA A 155 29.18 17.12 -10.48
C ALA A 155 30.08 17.59 -11.61
N TYR A 156 29.78 17.26 -12.88
CA TYR A 156 30.51 17.75 -14.06
C TYR A 156 30.44 19.29 -14.14
N LYS A 157 29.28 19.90 -13.93
CA LYS A 157 29.11 21.37 -13.92
C LYS A 157 29.98 22.01 -12.85
N VAL A 158 29.98 21.49 -11.62
CA VAL A 158 30.82 22.01 -10.49
C VAL A 158 32.28 21.89 -10.79
N LYS A 159 32.74 20.76 -11.35
CA LYS A 159 34.16 20.55 -11.78
C LYS A 159 34.58 21.58 -12.80
N ARG A 160 33.75 21.91 -13.78
CA ARG A 160 34.02 22.86 -14.86
C ARG A 160 33.98 24.31 -14.37
N THR A 161 32.93 24.69 -13.63
CA THR A 161 32.73 26.09 -13.25
C THR A 161 33.45 26.49 -11.97
N LYS A 162 33.91 25.54 -11.18
CA LYS A 162 34.51 25.70 -9.85
C LYS A 162 33.62 26.38 -8.85
N ARG A 163 32.31 26.42 -9.11
CA ARG A 163 31.29 27.06 -8.24
C ARG A 163 30.37 26.01 -7.65
N PRO A 164 29.97 26.16 -6.38
CA PRO A 164 28.96 25.30 -5.78
C PRO A 164 27.63 25.38 -6.56
N VAL A 165 26.90 24.28 -6.58
CA VAL A 165 25.56 24.23 -7.16
C VAL A 165 24.60 23.68 -6.12
N SER A 166 23.56 24.45 -5.82
CA SER A 166 22.44 24.05 -4.97
C SER A 166 21.34 23.46 -5.83
N LEU A 167 20.84 22.30 -5.45
CA LEU A 167 19.71 21.64 -6.10
C LEU A 167 18.38 22.17 -5.53
N GLU A 168 17.29 21.80 -6.16
CA GLU A 168 15.97 22.10 -5.63
C GLU A 168 15.69 21.28 -4.36
N PRO A 169 14.78 21.75 -3.48
CA PRO A 169 14.33 20.97 -2.34
C PRO A 169 13.80 19.60 -2.74
N MET A 170 14.15 18.57 -1.99
CA MET A 170 13.72 17.20 -2.21
C MET A 170 13.63 16.43 -0.90
N ASN A 171 12.86 15.34 -0.90
CA ASN A 171 12.65 14.53 0.29
C ASN A 171 13.95 13.84 0.76
N PRO A 172 14.02 13.33 2.01
CA PRO A 172 15.23 12.72 2.56
C PRO A 172 15.74 11.51 1.75
N TYR A 173 14.85 10.74 1.14
CA TYR A 173 15.21 9.59 0.33
C TYR A 173 15.90 10.02 -0.97
N GLU A 174 15.35 11.01 -1.67
CA GLU A 174 15.95 11.57 -2.89
C GLU A 174 17.33 12.19 -2.62
N ARG A 175 17.46 12.93 -1.49
CA ARG A 175 18.78 13.48 -1.10
C ARG A 175 19.80 12.39 -0.86
N ARG A 176 19.40 11.26 -0.28
CA ARG A 176 20.28 10.09 -0.08
C ARG A 176 20.77 9.51 -1.39
N ILE A 177 19.90 9.45 -2.43
CA ILE A 177 20.31 8.98 -3.77
C ILE A 177 21.43 9.87 -4.34
N ILE A 178 21.25 11.20 -4.29
CA ILE A 178 22.27 12.15 -4.77
C ILE A 178 23.60 12.00 -3.99
N HIS A 179 23.52 11.91 -2.65
CA HIS A 179 24.71 11.71 -1.82
C HIS A 179 25.44 10.41 -2.18
N SER A 180 24.70 9.31 -2.31
CA SER A 180 25.27 8.00 -2.66
C SER A 180 25.89 8.00 -4.05
N ALA A 181 25.26 8.62 -5.04
CA ALA A 181 25.76 8.69 -6.41
C ALA A 181 27.10 9.45 -6.51
N LEU A 182 27.37 10.40 -5.60
CA LEU A 182 28.59 11.21 -5.60
C LEU A 182 29.56 10.88 -4.45
N GLN A 183 29.26 9.90 -3.61
CA GLN A 183 30.07 9.56 -2.43
C GLN A 183 31.54 9.26 -2.80
N ASN A 184 31.75 8.53 -3.88
CA ASN A 184 33.06 8.10 -4.33
C ASN A 184 33.68 9.03 -5.39
N ASP A 185 33.06 10.19 -5.67
CA ASP A 185 33.65 11.13 -6.62
C ASP A 185 34.91 11.77 -6.02
N LYS A 186 35.99 11.83 -6.83
CA LYS A 186 37.29 12.32 -6.37
C LYS A 186 37.36 13.84 -6.19
N TYR A 187 36.51 14.60 -6.88
CA TYR A 187 36.65 16.06 -7.03
C TYR A 187 35.49 16.84 -6.36
N VAL A 188 34.35 16.21 -6.11
CA VAL A 188 33.22 16.90 -5.50
C VAL A 188 32.78 16.22 -4.22
N THR A 189 32.17 17.00 -3.36
CA THR A 189 31.49 16.54 -2.14
C THR A 189 30.08 17.10 -2.09
N THR A 190 29.23 16.49 -1.26
CA THR A 190 27.83 16.89 -1.11
C THR A 190 27.46 17.05 0.34
N HIS A 191 26.64 18.05 0.64
CA HIS A 191 25.98 18.22 1.94
C HIS A 191 24.53 18.65 1.74
N SER A 192 23.72 18.52 2.77
CA SER A 192 22.32 19.00 2.75
C SER A 192 22.20 20.23 3.62
N GLU A 193 21.55 21.29 3.09
CA GLU A 193 21.27 22.53 3.80
C GLU A 193 19.77 22.87 3.84
N GLY A 194 19.36 23.73 4.78
CA GLY A 194 17.98 24.15 4.99
C GLY A 194 17.19 23.19 5.86
N GLU A 195 15.96 23.55 6.15
CA GLU A 195 15.00 22.80 6.95
C GLU A 195 13.90 22.20 6.08
N GLU A 196 13.29 21.09 6.52
CA GLU A 196 12.15 20.52 5.82
C GLU A 196 10.95 21.49 5.80
N PRO A 197 10.20 21.60 4.72
CA PRO A 197 10.26 20.82 3.49
C PRO A 197 11.20 21.40 2.41
N PHE A 198 11.98 22.45 2.73
CA PHE A 198 12.82 23.18 1.77
C PHE A 198 14.27 22.70 1.73
N ARG A 199 14.57 21.61 2.46
CA ARG A 199 15.92 21.05 2.54
C ARG A 199 16.38 20.48 1.21
N ARG A 200 17.62 20.81 0.82
CA ARG A 200 18.21 20.52 -0.50
C ARG A 200 19.64 20.03 -0.40
N VAL A 201 20.12 19.44 -1.49
CA VAL A 201 21.54 19.05 -1.61
C VAL A 201 22.34 20.16 -2.30
N VAL A 202 23.51 20.42 -1.76
CA VAL A 202 24.52 21.28 -2.38
C VAL A 202 25.72 20.43 -2.76
N VAL A 203 26.18 20.62 -4.00
CA VAL A 203 27.38 19.97 -4.54
C VAL A 203 28.50 20.98 -4.63
N THR A 204 29.65 20.69 -4.00
CA THR A 204 30.82 21.57 -3.93
C THR A 204 32.08 20.83 -4.36
N LEU A 205 33.15 21.57 -4.69
CA LEU A 205 34.46 20.96 -4.86
C LEU A 205 35.00 20.42 -3.53
N LYS A 206 35.67 19.28 -3.57
CA LYS A 206 36.52 18.85 -2.45
C LYS A 206 37.72 19.83 -2.33
N ARG A 207 37.97 20.23 -1.10
CA ARG A 207 39.16 21.00 -0.74
C ARG A 207 40.39 20.11 -0.69
#